data_fc771084b259fdcc3d4225046b81ffea
#
_entry.id   fc771084b259fdcc3d4225046b81ffea
#
_cell.length_a   1.000
_cell.length_b   1.000
_cell.length_c   1.000
_cell.angle_alpha   90.00
_cell.angle_beta   90.00
_cell.angle_gamma   90.00
#
_symmetry.space_group_name_H-M   'P 1'
#
loop_
_entity.id
_entity.type
_entity.pdbx_description
1 polymer ?
#
loop_
_entity_poly.entity_id
_entity_poly.type
_entity_poly.pdbx_seq_one_letter_code
_entity_poly.pdbx_strand_id
1 'polypeptide(L)'
;MTMTDKHLAETQAAPELDVSRADTLLFDLDGTLLPMDEELFVKLYMHALSQAFADRYDPALMQKTLWESVGLMVGNDLDVTNETRLWELMESRFPGISTHKEDFDAFYRTGFDAAQPACPRREGTGAFLEELKKQGWRLILATNPIFPETAVRQRLQWAGVDPVIFADITTYENSTRCKPNPAYYTEILERNYLDPATCIMIGNDTSEDMIARSLGMQTFLLTEHLIDRKNLGTDQWPHGDFPALMKAFGVDTEAGN
;
A
#
# COMPACT_ATOMS: atom_id res chain seq x y z
N MET A 1 39.58 -40.58 -14.29
CA MET A 1 38.17 -40.87 -14.56
C MET A 1 37.37 -39.98 -13.63
N THR A 2 37.13 -38.78 -14.06
CA THR A 2 36.54 -37.68 -13.28
C THR A 2 35.10 -37.55 -13.69
N MET A 3 34.19 -37.98 -12.82
CA MET A 3 32.77 -37.68 -12.96
C MET A 3 32.50 -36.27 -12.44
N THR A 4 32.20 -35.40 -13.33
CA THR A 4 31.67 -34.04 -13.06
C THR A 4 30.15 -34.15 -12.90
N ASP A 5 29.70 -34.21 -11.66
CA ASP A 5 28.27 -33.97 -11.34
C ASP A 5 27.93 -32.52 -11.59
N LYS A 6 27.34 -32.23 -12.76
CA LYS A 6 26.61 -31.02 -12.96
C LYS A 6 25.24 -31.15 -12.27
N HIS A 7 25.13 -30.61 -11.08
CA HIS A 7 23.83 -30.28 -10.52
C HIS A 7 23.19 -29.19 -11.42
N LEU A 8 22.35 -29.63 -12.34
CA LEU A 8 21.38 -28.75 -12.99
C LEU A 8 20.39 -28.37 -11.90
N ALA A 9 20.46 -27.12 -11.43
CA ALA A 9 19.37 -26.53 -10.67
C ALA A 9 18.12 -26.60 -11.54
N GLU A 10 17.18 -27.47 -11.23
CA GLU A 10 15.85 -27.43 -11.76
C GLU A 10 15.26 -26.07 -11.38
N THR A 11 15.08 -25.22 -12.38
CA THR A 11 14.33 -23.97 -12.23
C THR A 11 12.90 -24.40 -11.93
N GLN A 12 12.50 -24.43 -10.66
CA GLN A 12 11.09 -24.61 -10.29
C GLN A 12 10.32 -23.46 -10.93
N ALA A 13 9.32 -23.80 -11.71
CA ALA A 13 8.38 -22.79 -12.23
C ALA A 13 7.77 -22.03 -11.05
N ALA A 14 7.58 -20.71 -11.22
CA ALA A 14 6.90 -19.90 -10.20
C ALA A 14 5.55 -20.53 -9.84
N PRO A 15 5.14 -20.48 -8.57
CA PRO A 15 3.84 -21.03 -8.17
C PRO A 15 2.71 -20.32 -8.93
N GLU A 16 1.68 -21.07 -9.29
CA GLU A 16 0.49 -20.52 -9.96
C GLU A 16 -0.48 -19.92 -8.93
N LEU A 17 -1.18 -18.86 -9.33
CA LEU A 17 -2.26 -18.26 -8.55
C LEU A 17 -3.56 -19.05 -8.78
N ASP A 18 -4.13 -19.60 -7.71
CA ASP A 18 -5.43 -20.28 -7.78
C ASP A 18 -6.58 -19.34 -7.39
N VAL A 19 -7.10 -18.62 -8.37
CA VAL A 19 -8.21 -17.68 -8.18
C VAL A 19 -9.54 -18.36 -7.84
N SER A 20 -9.68 -19.67 -8.12
CA SER A 20 -10.95 -20.38 -7.94
C SER A 20 -11.37 -20.56 -6.48
N ARG A 21 -10.44 -20.41 -5.55
CA ARG A 21 -10.64 -20.57 -4.11
C ARG A 21 -10.81 -19.27 -3.36
N ALA A 22 -10.68 -18.13 -4.05
CA ALA A 22 -10.73 -16.82 -3.45
C ALA A 22 -12.02 -16.07 -3.80
N ASP A 23 -12.43 -15.18 -2.92
CA ASP A 23 -13.57 -14.27 -3.09
C ASP A 23 -13.21 -12.82 -2.73
N THR A 24 -12.07 -12.60 -2.09
CA THR A 24 -11.62 -11.30 -1.61
C THR A 24 -10.22 -10.98 -2.09
N LEU A 25 -10.05 -9.78 -2.64
CA LEU A 25 -8.78 -9.25 -3.10
C LEU A 25 -8.37 -8.07 -2.21
N LEU A 26 -7.15 -8.15 -1.68
CA LEU A 26 -6.51 -7.06 -0.97
C LEU A 26 -5.49 -6.44 -1.91
N PHE A 27 -5.57 -5.14 -2.14
CA PHE A 27 -4.63 -4.40 -2.99
C PHE A 27 -3.80 -3.45 -2.16
N ASP A 28 -2.51 -3.46 -2.38
CA ASP A 28 -1.67 -2.31 -2.03
C ASP A 28 -1.95 -1.14 -2.98
N LEU A 29 -1.52 0.07 -2.61
CA LEU A 29 -1.75 1.28 -3.39
C LEU A 29 -0.50 1.75 -4.13
N ASP A 30 0.52 2.13 -3.37
CA ASP A 30 1.68 2.86 -3.86
C ASP A 30 2.69 1.92 -4.56
N GLY A 31 2.92 2.10 -5.86
CA GLY A 31 3.67 1.16 -6.69
C GLY A 31 2.84 -0.02 -7.21
N THR A 32 1.61 -0.19 -6.71
CA THR A 32 0.67 -1.27 -7.09
C THR A 32 -0.45 -0.74 -7.98
N LEU A 33 -1.48 -0.12 -7.41
CA LEU A 33 -2.58 0.52 -8.15
C LEU A 33 -2.18 1.90 -8.68
N LEU A 34 -1.35 2.60 -7.94
CA LEU A 34 -0.80 3.91 -8.29
C LEU A 34 0.72 3.79 -8.52
N PRO A 35 1.20 3.80 -9.77
CA PRO A 35 2.62 3.93 -10.06
C PRO A 35 3.23 5.10 -9.29
N MET A 36 4.40 4.92 -8.68
CA MET A 36 5.00 5.94 -7.82
C MET A 36 6.52 5.94 -7.91
N ASP A 37 7.09 7.15 -8.00
CA ASP A 37 8.47 7.41 -7.64
C ASP A 37 8.52 7.78 -6.15
N GLU A 38 8.89 6.82 -5.29
CA GLU A 38 8.86 6.99 -3.83
C GLU A 38 9.76 8.15 -3.36
N GLU A 39 10.97 8.30 -3.91
CA GLU A 39 11.90 9.36 -3.49
C GLU A 39 11.34 10.74 -3.83
N LEU A 40 10.82 10.89 -5.05
CA LEU A 40 10.22 12.14 -5.49
C LEU A 40 8.95 12.45 -4.69
N PHE A 41 8.09 11.45 -4.45
CA PHE A 41 6.88 11.61 -3.65
C PHE A 41 7.18 12.12 -2.25
N VAL A 42 8.08 11.45 -1.54
CA VAL A 42 8.47 11.84 -0.18
C VAL A 42 9.05 13.26 -0.17
N LYS A 43 9.92 13.58 -1.12
CA LYS A 43 10.51 14.91 -1.23
C LYS A 43 9.46 16.01 -1.44
N LEU A 44 8.53 15.81 -2.37
CA LEU A 44 7.49 16.79 -2.69
C LEU A 44 6.51 16.94 -1.52
N TYR A 45 6.05 15.81 -0.95
CA TYR A 45 5.12 15.79 0.18
C TYR A 45 5.71 16.49 1.41
N MET A 46 6.90 16.08 1.85
CA MET A 46 7.55 16.64 3.03
C MET A 46 7.82 18.15 2.86
N HIS A 47 8.22 18.56 1.66
CA HIS A 47 8.40 19.98 1.35
C HIS A 47 7.06 20.74 1.43
N ALA A 48 6.04 20.26 0.73
CA ALA A 48 4.73 20.94 0.69
C ALA A 48 4.12 21.06 2.10
N LEU A 49 4.12 19.97 2.88
CA LEU A 49 3.57 19.99 4.23
C LEU A 49 4.35 20.97 5.13
N SER A 50 5.68 20.89 5.14
CA SER A 50 6.49 21.78 6.00
C SER A 50 6.35 23.26 5.63
N GLN A 51 6.18 23.55 4.33
CA GLN A 51 5.94 24.93 3.87
C GLN A 51 4.55 25.43 4.21
N ALA A 52 3.54 24.58 4.18
CA ALA A 52 2.16 24.96 4.52
C ALA A 52 2.03 25.46 5.97
N PHE A 53 2.94 25.07 6.85
CA PHE A 53 2.93 25.46 8.27
C PHE A 53 4.15 26.28 8.70
N ALA A 54 4.94 26.81 7.75
CA ALA A 54 6.19 27.53 8.01
C ALA A 54 6.01 28.87 8.76
N ASP A 55 4.81 29.43 8.73
CA ASP A 55 4.42 30.61 9.50
C ASP A 55 4.29 30.35 11.01
N ARG A 56 4.08 29.09 11.40
CA ARG A 56 3.81 28.66 12.79
C ARG A 56 4.89 27.74 13.36
N TYR A 57 5.50 26.91 12.51
CA TYR A 57 6.44 25.88 12.94
C TYR A 57 7.70 25.88 12.09
N ASP A 58 8.84 25.56 12.70
CA ASP A 58 10.11 25.39 11.97
C ASP A 58 10.00 24.24 10.95
N PRO A 59 10.21 24.50 9.64
CA PRO A 59 10.03 23.51 8.61
C PRO A 59 10.99 22.31 8.73
N ALA A 60 12.23 22.53 9.18
CA ALA A 60 13.21 21.45 9.32
C ALA A 60 12.85 20.53 10.49
N LEU A 61 12.40 21.10 11.61
CA LEU A 61 11.90 20.33 12.74
C LEU A 61 10.62 19.58 12.37
N MET A 62 9.72 20.18 11.58
CA MET A 62 8.50 19.54 11.09
C MET A 62 8.83 18.30 10.25
N GLN A 63 9.70 18.41 9.25
CA GLN A 63 10.11 17.27 8.42
C GLN A 63 10.77 16.17 9.26
N LYS A 64 11.66 16.54 10.18
CA LYS A 64 12.28 15.57 11.08
C LYS A 64 11.25 14.82 11.92
N THR A 65 10.29 15.55 12.50
CA THR A 65 9.24 14.96 13.34
C THR A 65 8.32 14.03 12.55
N LEU A 66 7.99 14.39 11.32
CA LEU A 66 7.21 13.52 10.43
C LEU A 66 7.95 12.22 10.09
N TRP A 67 9.25 12.27 9.83
CA TRP A 67 10.06 11.07 9.65
C TRP A 67 10.10 10.18 10.90
N GLU A 68 10.29 10.79 12.07
CA GLU A 68 10.27 10.07 13.35
C GLU A 68 8.88 9.43 13.59
N SER A 69 7.79 10.11 13.21
CA SER A 69 6.43 9.59 13.35
C SER A 69 6.16 8.37 12.46
N VAL A 70 6.69 8.35 11.24
CA VAL A 70 6.61 7.15 10.37
C VAL A 70 7.27 5.95 11.07
N GLY A 71 8.46 6.13 11.62
CA GLY A 71 9.15 5.08 12.39
C GLY A 71 8.34 4.59 13.60
N LEU A 72 7.65 5.50 14.31
CA LEU A 72 6.79 5.14 15.43
C LEU A 72 5.52 4.39 15.01
N MET A 73 4.93 4.74 13.87
CA MET A 73 3.76 4.04 13.32
C MET A 73 4.13 2.65 12.82
N VAL A 74 5.24 2.54 12.07
CA VAL A 74 5.74 1.24 11.58
C VAL A 74 6.12 0.29 12.72
N GLY A 75 6.70 0.83 13.80
CA GLY A 75 7.04 0.08 15.01
C GLY A 75 5.93 0.03 16.06
N ASN A 76 4.69 0.41 15.73
CA ASN A 76 3.59 0.44 16.69
C ASN A 76 3.23 -0.98 17.15
N ASP A 77 3.41 -1.26 18.42
CA ASP A 77 3.04 -2.51 19.10
C ASP A 77 1.96 -2.30 20.18
N LEU A 78 1.45 -1.07 20.29
CA LEU A 78 0.42 -0.69 21.26
C LEU A 78 -0.99 -0.82 20.64
N ASP A 79 -2.00 -0.98 21.50
CA ASP A 79 -3.41 -1.02 21.09
C ASP A 79 -4.01 0.39 20.94
N VAL A 80 -3.29 1.23 20.22
CA VAL A 80 -3.71 2.59 19.83
C VAL A 80 -3.48 2.77 18.34
N THR A 81 -4.29 3.61 17.71
CA THR A 81 -4.18 3.86 16.27
C THR A 81 -2.85 4.53 15.89
N ASN A 82 -2.43 4.34 14.67
CA ASN A 82 -1.25 5.03 14.12
C ASN A 82 -1.45 6.55 14.12
N GLU A 83 -2.67 7.04 13.95
CA GLU A 83 -3.02 8.45 14.15
C GLU A 83 -2.64 8.93 15.56
N THR A 84 -3.01 8.17 16.57
CA THR A 84 -2.67 8.49 17.98
C THR A 84 -1.16 8.59 18.16
N ARG A 85 -0.40 7.63 17.61
CA ARG A 85 1.07 7.63 17.67
C ARG A 85 1.70 8.86 17.02
N LEU A 86 1.18 9.25 15.84
CA LEU A 86 1.62 10.48 15.15
C LEU A 86 1.36 11.71 16.04
N TRP A 87 0.12 11.90 16.51
CA TRP A 87 -0.25 13.11 17.22
C TRP A 87 0.38 13.22 18.61
N GLU A 88 0.64 12.12 19.30
CA GLU A 88 1.42 12.13 20.55
C GLU A 88 2.84 12.68 20.34
N LEU A 89 3.53 12.24 19.26
CA LEU A 89 4.84 12.78 18.93
C LEU A 89 4.76 14.23 18.51
N MET A 90 3.82 14.59 17.62
CA MET A 90 3.62 15.95 17.15
C MET A 90 3.37 16.91 18.31
N GLU A 91 2.50 16.57 19.24
CA GLU A 91 2.21 17.38 20.43
C GLU A 91 3.42 17.54 21.35
N SER A 92 4.26 16.50 21.47
CA SER A 92 5.49 16.56 22.25
C SER A 92 6.55 17.49 21.67
N ARG A 93 6.58 17.66 20.35
CA ARG A 93 7.53 18.50 19.62
C ARG A 93 7.01 19.92 19.40
N PHE A 94 5.72 20.07 19.25
CA PHE A 94 5.00 21.31 18.95
C PHE A 94 3.79 21.44 19.89
N PRO A 95 3.99 21.88 21.14
CA PRO A 95 2.90 21.99 22.11
C PRO A 95 1.71 22.80 21.58
N GLY A 96 0.51 22.22 21.63
CA GLY A 96 -0.71 22.84 21.13
C GLY A 96 -1.03 22.55 19.64
N ILE A 97 -0.18 21.80 18.91
CA ILE A 97 -0.40 21.50 17.49
C ILE A 97 -1.67 20.70 17.25
N SER A 98 -2.10 19.90 18.22
CA SER A 98 -3.34 19.11 18.13
C SER A 98 -4.60 19.98 17.95
N THR A 99 -4.55 21.26 18.32
CA THR A 99 -5.64 22.21 18.08
C THR A 99 -5.74 22.64 16.61
N HIS A 100 -4.75 22.29 15.78
CA HIS A 100 -4.67 22.61 14.35
C HIS A 100 -4.91 21.38 13.45
N LYS A 101 -5.47 20.29 13.97
CA LYS A 101 -5.79 19.10 13.16
C LYS A 101 -6.59 19.43 11.91
N GLU A 102 -7.57 20.34 12.02
CA GLU A 102 -8.39 20.78 10.87
C GLU A 102 -7.56 21.44 9.76
N ASP A 103 -6.46 22.14 10.11
CA ASP A 103 -5.56 22.74 9.12
C ASP A 103 -4.77 21.67 8.38
N PHE A 104 -4.35 20.59 9.07
CA PHE A 104 -3.72 19.43 8.43
C PHE A 104 -4.71 18.72 7.51
N ASP A 105 -5.95 18.53 7.92
CA ASP A 105 -7.00 17.97 7.06
C ASP A 105 -7.24 18.86 5.83
N ALA A 106 -7.22 20.19 6.00
CA ALA A 106 -7.32 21.12 4.89
C ALA A 106 -6.13 21.01 3.93
N PHE A 107 -4.90 20.85 4.46
CA PHE A 107 -3.72 20.59 3.65
C PHE A 107 -3.89 19.31 2.82
N TYR A 108 -4.34 18.21 3.41
CA TYR A 108 -4.55 16.96 2.67
C TYR A 108 -5.64 17.08 1.59
N ARG A 109 -6.59 18.01 1.71
CA ARG A 109 -7.59 18.26 0.66
C ARG A 109 -7.09 19.09 -0.51
N THR A 110 -6.05 19.90 -0.34
CA THR A 110 -5.63 20.87 -1.36
C THR A 110 -4.11 20.95 -1.59
N GLY A 111 -3.30 21.00 -0.53
CA GLY A 111 -1.85 21.14 -0.62
C GLY A 111 -1.13 19.83 -0.95
N PHE A 112 -1.76 18.69 -0.66
CA PHE A 112 -1.20 17.36 -0.91
C PHE A 112 -1.02 17.06 -2.41
N ASP A 113 -1.78 17.70 -3.29
CA ASP A 113 -1.62 17.63 -4.75
C ASP A 113 -0.22 18.01 -5.25
N ALA A 114 0.55 18.73 -4.45
CA ALA A 114 1.96 19.01 -4.75
C ALA A 114 2.80 17.74 -4.93
N ALA A 115 2.40 16.61 -4.35
CA ALA A 115 3.07 15.32 -4.48
C ALA A 115 2.61 14.50 -5.69
N GLN A 116 1.48 14.86 -6.32
CA GLN A 116 0.91 14.14 -7.46
C GLN A 116 1.88 13.95 -8.65
N PRO A 117 2.79 14.89 -8.98
CA PRO A 117 3.75 14.68 -10.08
C PRO A 117 4.65 13.46 -9.93
N ALA A 118 4.81 12.92 -8.70
CA ALA A 118 5.54 11.67 -8.45
C ALA A 118 4.71 10.41 -8.74
N CYS A 119 3.41 10.57 -9.02
CA CYS A 119 2.44 9.49 -9.13
C CYS A 119 1.77 9.51 -10.52
N PRO A 120 2.46 9.04 -11.58
CA PRO A 120 1.87 8.99 -12.90
C PRO A 120 0.68 8.02 -12.92
N ARG A 121 -0.44 8.46 -13.49
CA ARG A 121 -1.62 7.60 -13.61
C ARG A 121 -1.36 6.46 -14.59
N ARG A 122 -1.67 5.22 -14.18
CA ARG A 122 -1.78 4.09 -15.10
C ARG A 122 -3.20 4.06 -15.67
N GLU A 123 -3.32 4.07 -16.99
CA GLU A 123 -4.61 3.89 -17.65
C GLU A 123 -5.15 2.47 -17.41
N GLY A 124 -6.47 2.34 -17.31
CA GLY A 124 -7.12 1.06 -17.14
C GLY A 124 -7.22 0.54 -15.69
N THR A 125 -6.51 1.14 -14.71
CA THR A 125 -6.57 0.68 -13.31
C THR A 125 -8.01 0.69 -12.75
N GLY A 126 -8.74 1.81 -12.93
CA GLY A 126 -10.14 1.90 -12.49
C GLY A 126 -11.05 0.91 -13.20
N ALA A 127 -10.92 0.78 -14.53
CA ALA A 127 -11.72 -0.16 -15.31
C ALA A 127 -11.47 -1.63 -14.89
N PHE A 128 -10.23 -1.98 -14.60
CA PHE A 128 -9.88 -3.31 -14.07
C PHE A 128 -10.59 -3.60 -12.76
N LEU A 129 -10.53 -2.69 -11.80
CA LEU A 129 -11.19 -2.88 -10.49
C LEU A 129 -12.71 -2.92 -10.61
N GLU A 130 -13.30 -2.10 -11.49
CA GLU A 130 -14.75 -2.17 -11.80
C GLU A 130 -15.14 -3.51 -12.38
N GLU A 131 -14.32 -4.08 -13.27
CA GLU A 131 -14.59 -5.39 -13.84
C GLU A 131 -14.50 -6.50 -12.78
N LEU A 132 -13.49 -6.47 -11.90
CA LEU A 132 -13.41 -7.38 -10.75
C LEU A 132 -14.67 -7.28 -9.87
N LYS A 133 -15.15 -6.06 -9.63
CA LYS A 133 -16.39 -5.85 -8.86
C LYS A 133 -17.61 -6.45 -9.54
N LYS A 134 -17.73 -6.31 -10.87
CA LYS A 134 -18.82 -6.95 -11.66
C LYS A 134 -18.74 -8.47 -11.62
N GLN A 135 -17.53 -9.03 -11.58
CA GLN A 135 -17.31 -10.47 -11.40
C GLN A 135 -17.66 -10.97 -9.99
N GLY A 136 -17.96 -10.07 -9.05
CA GLY A 136 -18.39 -10.42 -7.70
C GLY A 136 -17.29 -10.38 -6.64
N TRP A 137 -16.06 -9.96 -6.99
CA TRP A 137 -14.96 -9.85 -6.03
C TRP A 137 -15.24 -8.81 -4.95
N ARG A 138 -14.94 -9.14 -3.71
CA ARG A 138 -14.81 -8.17 -2.63
C ARG A 138 -13.42 -7.53 -2.70
N LEU A 139 -13.36 -6.20 -2.74
CA LEU A 139 -12.12 -5.45 -2.85
C LEU A 139 -11.81 -4.73 -1.54
N ILE A 140 -10.58 -4.82 -1.07
CA ILE A 140 -10.06 -4.12 0.11
C ILE A 140 -8.78 -3.39 -0.30
N LEU A 141 -8.64 -2.13 0.09
CA LEU A 141 -7.39 -1.42 -0.04
C LEU A 141 -6.55 -1.65 1.23
N ALA A 142 -5.46 -2.38 1.07
CA ALA A 142 -4.51 -2.74 2.13
C ALA A 142 -3.19 -1.98 1.93
N THR A 143 -3.23 -0.64 1.95
CA THR A 143 -2.04 0.22 1.90
C THR A 143 -1.42 0.37 3.28
N ASN A 144 -0.12 0.74 3.35
CA ASN A 144 0.54 0.94 4.64
C ASN A 144 -0.10 2.13 5.38
N PRO A 145 -0.69 1.93 6.58
CA PRO A 145 -1.57 2.92 7.22
C PRO A 145 -0.79 4.00 7.98
N ILE A 146 0.00 4.78 7.25
CA ILE A 146 0.79 5.91 7.76
C ILE A 146 0.23 7.26 7.31
N PHE A 147 -0.86 7.26 6.54
CA PHE A 147 -1.54 8.45 6.04
C PHE A 147 -3.00 8.52 6.50
N PRO A 148 -3.58 9.74 6.61
CA PRO A 148 -5.00 9.93 6.86
C PRO A 148 -5.87 9.45 5.70
N GLU A 149 -7.12 9.10 6.01
CA GLU A 149 -8.10 8.67 5.02
C GLU A 149 -8.22 9.64 3.84
N THR A 150 -8.19 10.95 4.11
CA THR A 150 -8.22 12.00 3.08
C THR A 150 -7.09 11.85 2.07
N ALA A 151 -5.85 11.62 2.53
CA ALA A 151 -4.69 11.42 1.65
C ALA A 151 -4.77 10.10 0.88
N VAL A 152 -5.26 9.03 1.50
CA VAL A 152 -5.45 7.73 0.82
C VAL A 152 -6.48 7.85 -0.29
N ARG A 153 -7.63 8.47 -0.01
CA ARG A 153 -8.69 8.70 -1.01
C ARG A 153 -8.22 9.57 -2.17
N GLN A 154 -7.41 10.58 -1.89
CA GLN A 154 -6.86 11.45 -2.93
C GLN A 154 -5.89 10.69 -3.85
N ARG A 155 -5.00 9.84 -3.30
CA ARG A 155 -4.13 8.98 -4.11
C ARG A 155 -4.91 7.98 -4.96
N LEU A 156 -6.02 7.43 -4.47
CA LEU A 156 -6.93 6.62 -5.29
C LEU A 156 -7.51 7.44 -6.47
N GLN A 157 -7.89 8.70 -6.25
CA GLN A 157 -8.33 9.58 -7.33
C GLN A 157 -7.23 9.84 -8.35
N TRP A 158 -5.97 10.01 -7.92
CA TRP A 158 -4.82 10.12 -8.84
C TRP A 158 -4.65 8.84 -9.68
N ALA A 159 -4.90 7.66 -9.09
CA ALA A 159 -4.93 6.39 -9.81
C ALA A 159 -6.14 6.25 -10.76
N GLY A 160 -7.11 7.16 -10.71
CA GLY A 160 -8.37 7.08 -11.45
C GLY A 160 -9.34 6.04 -10.92
N VAL A 161 -9.30 5.80 -9.61
CA VAL A 161 -10.12 4.81 -8.89
C VAL A 161 -11.09 5.55 -7.97
N ASP A 162 -12.38 5.22 -8.05
CA ASP A 162 -13.35 5.69 -7.06
C ASP A 162 -13.18 4.90 -5.76
N PRO A 163 -12.88 5.56 -4.62
CA PRO A 163 -12.70 4.87 -3.34
C PRO A 163 -13.90 4.02 -2.88
N VAL A 164 -15.10 4.32 -3.37
CA VAL A 164 -16.35 3.59 -3.01
C VAL A 164 -16.33 2.12 -3.45
N ILE A 165 -15.45 1.76 -4.40
CA ILE A 165 -15.32 0.38 -4.88
C ILE A 165 -14.80 -0.58 -3.81
N PHE A 166 -14.04 -0.07 -2.85
CA PHE A 166 -13.47 -0.86 -1.76
C PHE A 166 -14.46 -1.02 -0.60
N ALA A 167 -14.57 -2.24 -0.09
CA ALA A 167 -15.37 -2.54 1.09
C ALA A 167 -14.69 -2.05 2.38
N ASP A 168 -13.36 -1.93 2.37
CA ASP A 168 -12.55 -1.40 3.46
C ASP A 168 -11.27 -0.74 2.92
N ILE A 169 -10.78 0.28 3.59
CA ILE A 169 -9.56 1.02 3.26
C ILE A 169 -8.76 1.19 4.55
N THR A 170 -7.51 0.72 4.57
CA THR A 170 -6.62 0.93 5.71
C THR A 170 -6.07 2.36 5.73
N THR A 171 -6.14 2.98 6.90
CA THR A 171 -5.68 4.35 7.15
C THR A 171 -5.09 4.44 8.56
N TYR A 172 -4.39 5.51 8.87
CA TYR A 172 -3.80 5.67 10.20
C TYR A 172 -4.84 5.80 11.32
N GLU A 173 -6.10 6.19 10.99
CA GLU A 173 -7.21 6.32 11.94
C GLU A 173 -7.79 4.97 12.37
N ASN A 174 -7.71 3.95 11.49
CA ASN A 174 -8.39 2.67 11.71
C ASN A 174 -7.45 1.47 11.85
N SER A 175 -6.13 1.69 11.91
CA SER A 175 -5.13 0.64 12.00
C SER A 175 -4.17 0.90 13.16
N THR A 176 -3.79 -0.16 13.88
CA THR A 176 -2.84 -0.10 15.00
C THR A 176 -1.48 -0.69 14.62
N ARG A 177 -1.38 -1.36 13.49
CA ARG A 177 -0.17 -1.99 12.97
C ARG A 177 0.10 -1.53 11.54
N CYS A 178 1.37 -1.63 11.12
CA CYS A 178 1.83 -1.38 9.77
C CYS A 178 2.48 -2.63 9.17
N LYS A 179 2.55 -2.71 7.86
CA LYS A 179 3.42 -3.64 7.14
C LYS A 179 4.89 -3.37 7.55
N PRO A 180 5.76 -4.37 7.64
CA PRO A 180 5.56 -5.80 7.32
C PRO A 180 5.09 -6.66 8.52
N ASN A 181 4.49 -6.07 9.56
CA ASN A 181 3.99 -6.84 10.69
C ASN A 181 2.77 -7.68 10.26
N PRO A 182 2.78 -9.03 10.40
CA PRO A 182 1.62 -9.86 10.05
C PRO A 182 0.33 -9.47 10.79
N ALA A 183 0.43 -8.90 11.99
CA ALA A 183 -0.72 -8.42 12.75
C ALA A 183 -1.52 -7.33 12.01
N TYR A 184 -0.89 -6.57 11.10
CA TYR A 184 -1.58 -5.64 10.21
C TYR A 184 -2.64 -6.35 9.35
N TYR A 185 -2.28 -7.48 8.76
CA TYR A 185 -3.24 -8.28 7.97
C TYR A 185 -4.26 -8.97 8.86
N THR A 186 -3.87 -9.41 10.06
CA THR A 186 -4.81 -9.98 11.05
C THR A 186 -5.90 -8.96 11.40
N GLU A 187 -5.57 -7.69 11.63
CA GLU A 187 -6.56 -6.63 11.88
C GLU A 187 -7.56 -6.49 10.72
N ILE A 188 -7.08 -6.53 9.46
CA ILE A 188 -7.95 -6.45 8.27
C ILE A 188 -8.88 -7.66 8.21
N LEU A 189 -8.33 -8.87 8.40
CA LEU A 189 -9.10 -10.11 8.35
C LEU A 189 -10.20 -10.14 9.41
N GLU A 190 -9.87 -9.81 10.67
CA GLU A 190 -10.81 -9.77 11.79
C GLU A 190 -11.90 -8.72 11.59
N ARG A 191 -11.51 -7.48 11.25
CA ARG A 191 -12.45 -6.36 11.02
C ARG A 191 -13.45 -6.66 9.90
N ASN A 192 -13.03 -7.43 8.90
CA ASN A 192 -13.82 -7.76 7.73
C ASN A 192 -14.46 -9.16 7.78
N TYR A 193 -14.23 -9.94 8.85
CA TYR A 193 -14.71 -11.32 9.00
C TYR A 193 -14.28 -12.23 7.84
N LEU A 194 -12.98 -12.18 7.48
CA LEU A 194 -12.42 -12.92 6.35
C LEU A 194 -11.66 -14.17 6.80
N ASP A 195 -11.78 -15.23 5.98
CA ASP A 195 -10.89 -16.38 6.03
C ASP A 195 -9.66 -16.08 5.16
N PRO A 196 -8.43 -16.09 5.69
CA PRO A 196 -7.24 -15.85 4.90
C PRO A 196 -7.10 -16.82 3.71
N ALA A 197 -7.62 -18.05 3.79
CA ALA A 197 -7.57 -19.02 2.72
C ALA A 197 -8.39 -18.62 1.48
N THR A 198 -9.33 -17.68 1.62
CA THR A 198 -10.14 -17.12 0.51
C THR A 198 -9.66 -15.74 0.05
N CYS A 199 -8.52 -15.28 0.54
CA CYS A 199 -7.98 -13.97 0.23
C CYS A 199 -6.73 -14.05 -0.65
N ILE A 200 -6.59 -13.06 -1.54
CA ILE A 200 -5.38 -12.84 -2.33
C ILE A 200 -4.86 -11.43 -2.04
N MET A 201 -3.61 -11.30 -1.59
CA MET A 201 -2.92 -10.01 -1.48
C MET A 201 -2.15 -9.72 -2.77
N ILE A 202 -2.39 -8.55 -3.35
CA ILE A 202 -1.72 -8.05 -4.56
C ILE A 202 -0.91 -6.81 -4.17
N GLY A 203 0.39 -6.86 -4.39
CA GLY A 203 1.29 -5.76 -4.05
C GLY A 203 2.63 -5.85 -4.76
N ASN A 204 3.52 -4.89 -4.56
CA ASN A 204 4.82 -4.76 -5.22
C ASN A 204 6.03 -4.89 -4.27
N ASP A 205 5.82 -5.05 -2.96
CA ASP A 205 6.91 -5.20 -1.99
C ASP A 205 7.02 -6.65 -1.51
N THR A 206 8.22 -7.26 -1.72
CA THR A 206 8.49 -8.65 -1.33
C THR A 206 8.43 -8.90 0.18
N SER A 207 8.59 -7.87 1.00
CA SER A 207 8.62 -7.95 2.46
C SER A 207 7.31 -7.50 3.08
N GLU A 208 6.71 -6.43 2.56
CA GLU A 208 5.53 -5.80 3.14
C GLU A 208 4.23 -6.48 2.69
N ASP A 209 4.15 -6.86 1.41
CA ASP A 209 2.93 -7.44 0.83
C ASP A 209 2.95 -8.97 0.88
N MET A 210 4.08 -9.56 0.52
CA MET A 210 4.19 -11.01 0.43
C MET A 210 4.19 -11.71 1.78
N ILE A 211 4.38 -10.98 2.89
CA ILE A 211 4.24 -11.51 4.25
C ILE A 211 2.82 -12.02 4.55
N ALA A 212 1.79 -11.54 3.84
CA ALA A 212 0.41 -12.01 3.95
C ALA A 212 0.29 -13.53 3.77
N ARG A 213 1.20 -14.15 2.99
CA ARG A 213 1.27 -15.60 2.84
C ARG A 213 1.50 -16.35 4.15
N SER A 214 2.16 -15.73 5.13
CA SER A 214 2.39 -16.35 6.45
C SER A 214 1.10 -16.61 7.23
N LEU A 215 0.00 -15.93 6.86
CA LEU A 215 -1.33 -16.11 7.45
C LEU A 215 -2.22 -17.08 6.66
N GLY A 216 -1.73 -17.65 5.56
CA GLY A 216 -2.49 -18.55 4.70
C GLY A 216 -3.17 -17.91 3.50
N MET A 217 -2.95 -16.61 3.28
CA MET A 217 -3.42 -15.92 2.07
C MET A 217 -2.62 -16.34 0.85
N GLN A 218 -3.22 -16.30 -0.33
CA GLN A 218 -2.47 -16.27 -1.57
C GLN A 218 -1.90 -14.87 -1.81
N THR A 219 -0.85 -14.78 -2.63
CA THR A 219 -0.21 -13.50 -2.96
C THR A 219 0.10 -13.42 -4.44
N PHE A 220 0.05 -12.22 -5.02
CA PHE A 220 0.56 -11.91 -6.36
C PHE A 220 1.50 -10.71 -6.29
N LEU A 221 2.73 -10.89 -6.77
CA LEU A 221 3.76 -9.85 -6.76
C LEU A 221 3.79 -9.10 -8.08
N LEU A 222 3.42 -7.81 -8.06
CA LEU A 222 3.60 -6.91 -9.20
C LEU A 222 5.06 -6.50 -9.36
N THR A 223 5.56 -6.58 -10.59
CA THR A 223 7.00 -6.39 -10.89
C THR A 223 7.36 -5.04 -11.48
N GLU A 224 6.39 -4.21 -11.90
CA GLU A 224 6.66 -2.92 -12.56
C GLU A 224 7.33 -1.88 -11.65
N HIS A 225 6.93 -1.85 -10.37
CA HIS A 225 7.52 -0.99 -9.32
C HIS A 225 8.01 -1.85 -8.15
N LEU A 226 8.70 -2.95 -8.47
CA LEU A 226 9.15 -3.95 -7.50
C LEU A 226 10.04 -3.33 -6.42
N ILE A 227 9.68 -3.57 -5.16
CA ILE A 227 10.50 -3.28 -4.00
C ILE A 227 11.00 -4.59 -3.40
N ASP A 228 12.31 -4.82 -3.49
CA ASP A 228 12.96 -6.03 -2.96
C ASP A 228 14.21 -5.68 -2.16
N ARG A 229 14.01 -4.99 -1.03
CA ARG A 229 15.10 -4.52 -0.17
C ARG A 229 15.91 -5.65 0.47
N LYS A 230 15.36 -6.87 0.51
CA LYS A 230 16.01 -8.05 1.11
C LYS A 230 16.62 -9.00 0.08
N ASN A 231 16.54 -8.68 -1.21
CA ASN A 231 16.99 -9.52 -2.33
C ASN A 231 16.40 -10.94 -2.29
N LEU A 232 15.09 -11.04 -2.05
CA LEU A 232 14.36 -12.29 -2.00
C LEU A 232 14.08 -12.89 -3.39
N GLY A 233 14.16 -12.06 -4.43
CA GLY A 233 13.79 -12.41 -5.80
C GLY A 233 12.26 -12.52 -5.99
N THR A 234 11.83 -12.97 -7.15
CA THR A 234 10.40 -13.07 -7.51
C THR A 234 9.89 -14.49 -7.60
N ASP A 235 10.77 -15.47 -7.82
CA ASP A 235 10.44 -16.86 -8.22
C ASP A 235 9.59 -17.64 -7.20
N GLN A 236 9.55 -17.18 -5.96
CA GLN A 236 8.80 -17.86 -4.90
C GLN A 236 7.32 -17.46 -4.82
N TRP A 237 6.87 -16.50 -5.63
CA TRP A 237 5.47 -16.04 -5.69
C TRP A 237 4.94 -16.05 -7.13
N PRO A 238 3.63 -16.23 -7.32
CA PRO A 238 2.97 -15.78 -8.54
C PRO A 238 3.31 -14.31 -8.78
N HIS A 239 3.82 -13.95 -9.94
CA HIS A 239 4.27 -12.60 -10.22
C HIS A 239 4.10 -12.22 -11.68
N GLY A 240 4.12 -10.94 -11.97
CA GLY A 240 4.08 -10.38 -13.31
C GLY A 240 3.82 -8.88 -13.30
N ASP A 241 3.70 -8.32 -14.50
CA ASP A 241 3.28 -6.93 -14.71
C ASP A 241 1.76 -6.77 -14.56
N PHE A 242 1.26 -5.56 -14.69
CA PHE A 242 -0.17 -5.29 -14.55
C PHE A 242 -1.03 -5.99 -15.62
N PRO A 243 -0.64 -6.10 -16.90
CA PRO A 243 -1.29 -6.95 -17.88
C PRO A 243 -1.37 -8.43 -17.49
N ALA A 244 -0.30 -8.98 -16.92
CA ALA A 244 -0.30 -10.35 -16.43
C ALA A 244 -1.28 -10.55 -15.26
N LEU A 245 -1.37 -9.57 -14.36
CA LEU A 245 -2.37 -9.55 -13.28
C LEU A 245 -3.79 -9.54 -13.87
N MET A 246 -4.09 -8.64 -14.82
CA MET A 246 -5.41 -8.58 -15.47
C MET A 246 -5.78 -9.92 -16.09
N LYS A 247 -4.84 -10.54 -16.80
CA LYS A 247 -5.03 -11.85 -17.42
C LYS A 247 -5.31 -12.95 -16.39
N ALA A 248 -4.64 -12.93 -15.23
CA ALA A 248 -4.85 -13.92 -14.18
C ALA A 248 -6.29 -13.89 -13.64
N PHE A 249 -6.97 -12.74 -13.72
CA PHE A 249 -8.38 -12.57 -13.34
C PHE A 249 -9.35 -12.59 -14.54
N GLY A 250 -8.89 -12.98 -15.73
CA GLY A 250 -9.73 -13.08 -16.92
C GLY A 250 -10.26 -11.73 -17.44
N VAL A 251 -9.53 -10.64 -17.16
CA VAL A 251 -9.84 -9.31 -17.67
C VAL A 251 -8.97 -9.00 -18.87
N ASP A 252 -9.60 -8.73 -20.03
CA ASP A 252 -8.88 -8.45 -21.26
C ASP A 252 -8.24 -7.06 -21.25
N THR A 253 -7.00 -6.97 -21.74
CA THR A 253 -6.23 -5.73 -21.86
C THR A 253 -6.72 -4.82 -23.00
N GLU A 254 -7.64 -5.29 -23.86
CA GLU A 254 -8.10 -4.58 -25.05
C GLU A 254 -9.36 -3.70 -24.84
N ALA A 255 -9.90 -3.59 -23.63
CA ALA A 255 -11.12 -2.82 -23.34
C ALA A 255 -10.86 -1.31 -23.12
N GLY A 256 -10.01 -0.71 -23.96
CA GLY A 256 -9.63 0.71 -23.83
C GLY A 256 -9.20 1.36 -25.12
N ASN A 257 -10.01 1.23 -26.21
CA ASN A 257 -9.87 2.08 -27.40
C ASN A 257 -11.17 2.85 -27.65
#